data_635db91fac79e9f148928906e54c46fc
#
_entry.id   635db91fac79e9f148928906e54c46fc
#
_cell.length_a   1.000
_cell.length_b   1.000
_cell.length_c   1.000
_cell.angle_alpha   90.00
_cell.angle_beta   90.00
_cell.angle_gamma   90.00
#
_symmetry.space_group_name_H-M   'P 1'
#
loop_
_entity.id
_entity.type
_entity.pdbx_description
1 polymer ?
#
loop_
_entity_poly.entity_id
_entity_poly.type
_entity_poly.pdbx_seq_one_letter_code
_entity_poly.pdbx_strand_id
1 'polypeptide(L)'
;ILRANYSLLAGYYAELENLISLPSGYHRDLQLTKRSLIHSVHCVLKTMGMLPDLIKSININLNRSIDFIDEGMLMTDRTYELVQSGMPFREAYKKVKLHQDKQVITKSLSRKNSSTGSAFNLNLKVLKSRLKKLTSK
;
A
#
# COMPACT_ATOMS: atom_id res chain seq x y z
N ILE A 1 -13.16 11.09 -7.58
CA ILE A 1 -12.41 12.31 -7.17
C ILE A 1 -11.02 11.94 -6.64
N LEU A 2 -10.85 11.04 -5.65
CA LEU A 2 -9.55 10.70 -5.07
C LEU A 2 -8.51 10.23 -6.11
N ARG A 3 -8.90 9.39 -7.07
CA ARG A 3 -8.01 8.97 -8.17
C ARG A 3 -7.60 10.13 -9.07
N ALA A 4 -8.51 11.09 -9.31
CA ALA A 4 -8.21 12.27 -10.11
C ALA A 4 -7.24 13.22 -9.38
N ASN A 5 -7.33 13.33 -8.06
CA ASN A 5 -6.40 14.12 -7.25
C ASN A 5 -4.95 13.61 -7.38
N TYR A 6 -4.75 12.31 -7.55
CA TYR A 6 -3.41 11.77 -7.83
C TYR A 6 -2.83 12.35 -9.12
N SER A 7 -3.61 12.37 -10.21
CA SER A 7 -3.15 12.91 -11.50
C SER A 7 -2.84 14.40 -11.41
N LEU A 8 -3.64 15.14 -10.64
CA LEU A 8 -3.41 16.57 -10.40
C LEU A 8 -2.10 16.81 -9.63
N LEU A 9 -1.87 16.03 -8.57
CA LEU A 9 -0.63 16.10 -7.78
C LEU A 9 0.60 15.71 -8.59
N ALA A 10 0.49 14.68 -9.43
CA ALA A 10 1.56 14.28 -10.35
C ALA A 10 1.90 15.40 -11.34
N GLY A 11 0.90 16.14 -11.84
CA GLY A 11 1.11 17.32 -12.68
C GLY A 11 1.87 18.44 -11.95
N TYR A 12 1.48 18.76 -10.73
CA TYR A 12 2.19 19.74 -9.92
C TYR A 12 3.62 19.31 -9.57
N TYR A 13 3.82 18.03 -9.29
CA TYR A 13 5.15 17.48 -9.07
C TYR A 13 6.05 17.66 -10.29
N ALA A 14 5.57 17.30 -11.48
CA ALA A 14 6.31 17.48 -12.72
C ALA A 14 6.63 18.96 -13.02
N GLU A 15 5.68 19.88 -12.73
CA GLU A 15 5.90 21.33 -12.85
C GLU A 15 7.05 21.79 -11.93
N LEU A 16 7.04 21.38 -10.66
CA LEU A 16 8.07 21.74 -9.70
C LEU A 16 9.43 21.16 -10.09
N GLU A 17 9.47 19.89 -10.52
CA GLU A 17 10.70 19.22 -10.95
C GLU A 17 11.36 19.96 -12.15
N ASN A 18 10.56 20.37 -13.14
CA ASN A 18 11.04 21.12 -14.29
C ASN A 18 11.51 22.53 -13.88
N LEU A 19 10.80 23.23 -12.99
CA LEU A 19 11.20 24.57 -12.53
C LEU A 19 12.52 24.53 -11.75
N ILE A 20 12.74 23.51 -10.92
CA ILE A 20 13.97 23.35 -10.14
C ILE A 20 15.16 22.99 -11.02
N SER A 21 14.93 22.34 -12.17
CA SER A 21 15.98 21.98 -13.12
C SER A 21 16.54 23.14 -13.94
N LEU A 22 15.87 24.32 -13.87
CA LEU A 22 16.36 25.52 -14.58
C LEU A 22 17.69 26.02 -13.99
N PRO A 23 18.56 26.67 -14.80
CA PRO A 23 19.82 27.20 -14.32
C PRO A 23 19.66 28.10 -13.10
N SER A 24 20.49 27.90 -12.08
CA SER A 24 20.49 28.76 -10.89
C SER A 24 20.97 30.17 -11.20
N GLY A 25 20.41 31.16 -10.52
CA GLY A 25 20.77 32.58 -10.69
C GLY A 25 19.68 33.50 -10.15
N TYR A 26 19.87 34.80 -10.30
CA TYR A 26 18.86 35.78 -9.93
C TYR A 26 17.76 35.81 -11.00
N HIS A 27 16.80 34.90 -10.90
CA HIS A 27 15.65 34.81 -11.83
C HIS A 27 14.32 34.66 -11.09
N ARG A 28 13.24 35.07 -11.73
CA ARG A 28 11.89 35.04 -11.16
C ARG A 28 11.18 33.71 -11.34
N ASP A 29 11.75 32.76 -12.05
CA ASP A 29 11.10 31.49 -12.41
C ASP A 29 10.70 30.69 -11.18
N LEU A 30 11.53 30.73 -10.12
CA LEU A 30 11.20 30.08 -8.85
C LEU A 30 9.93 30.63 -8.15
N GLN A 31 9.44 31.81 -8.54
CA GLN A 31 8.17 32.32 -8.02
C GLN A 31 6.98 31.47 -8.46
N LEU A 32 7.09 30.79 -9.61
CA LEU A 32 6.04 29.91 -10.12
C LEU A 32 5.87 28.65 -9.25
N THR A 33 6.89 28.25 -8.51
CA THR A 33 6.80 27.10 -7.60
C THR A 33 5.73 27.29 -6.52
N LYS A 34 5.45 28.52 -6.10
CA LYS A 34 4.47 28.83 -5.04
C LYS A 34 3.08 28.33 -5.40
N ARG A 35 2.66 28.50 -6.66
CA ARG A 35 1.34 28.07 -7.13
C ARG A 35 1.18 26.57 -6.96
N SER A 36 2.09 25.79 -7.54
CA SER A 36 2.01 24.33 -7.53
C SER A 36 2.15 23.76 -6.13
N LEU A 37 3.02 24.35 -5.30
CA LEU A 37 3.18 23.95 -3.91
C LEU A 37 1.90 24.21 -3.09
N ILE A 38 1.34 25.42 -3.13
CA ILE A 38 0.16 25.78 -2.36
C ILE A 38 -1.05 24.93 -2.78
N HIS A 39 -1.25 24.75 -4.10
CA HIS A 39 -2.34 23.94 -4.61
C HIS A 39 -2.17 22.45 -4.24
N SER A 40 -0.95 21.93 -4.27
CA SER A 40 -0.65 20.56 -3.83
C SER A 40 -1.00 20.36 -2.36
N VAL A 41 -0.53 21.22 -1.48
CA VAL A 41 -0.82 21.15 -0.05
C VAL A 41 -2.33 21.21 0.21
N HIS A 42 -3.03 22.14 -0.44
CA HIS A 42 -4.48 22.25 -0.31
C HIS A 42 -5.22 21.00 -0.79
N CYS A 43 -4.81 20.44 -1.93
CA CYS A 43 -5.37 19.20 -2.46
C CYS A 43 -5.15 18.02 -1.50
N VAL A 44 -3.94 17.88 -0.95
CA VAL A 44 -3.60 16.84 0.02
C VAL A 44 -4.40 16.98 1.29
N LEU A 45 -4.49 18.17 1.87
CA LEU A 45 -5.24 18.42 3.11
C LEU A 45 -6.72 18.09 2.95
N LYS A 46 -7.34 18.51 1.84
CA LYS A 46 -8.74 18.13 1.54
C LYS A 46 -8.91 16.62 1.40
N THR A 47 -8.00 15.99 0.67
CA THR A 47 -8.05 14.53 0.46
C THR A 47 -7.90 13.78 1.78
N MET A 48 -6.94 14.15 2.61
CA MET A 48 -6.70 13.54 3.92
C MET A 48 -7.87 13.77 4.89
N GLY A 49 -8.50 14.94 4.83
CA GLY A 49 -9.68 15.24 5.65
C GLY A 49 -10.88 14.32 5.34
N MET A 50 -11.02 13.87 4.10
CA MET A 50 -12.11 12.98 3.67
C MET A 50 -11.84 11.48 3.96
N LEU A 51 -10.58 11.07 4.10
CA LEU A 51 -10.21 9.66 4.23
C LEU A 51 -10.83 8.97 5.46
N PRO A 52 -10.88 9.57 6.66
CA PRO A 52 -11.48 8.93 7.82
C PRO A 52 -12.94 8.56 7.60
N ASP A 53 -13.72 9.44 6.98
CA ASP A 53 -15.13 9.20 6.72
C ASP A 53 -15.34 8.17 5.61
N LEU A 54 -14.49 8.21 4.58
CA LEU A 54 -14.47 7.18 3.55
C LEU A 54 -14.20 5.79 4.17
N ILE A 55 -13.18 5.68 5.01
CA ILE A 55 -12.82 4.39 5.64
C ILE A 55 -13.96 3.88 6.53
N LYS A 56 -14.60 4.76 7.31
CA LYS A 56 -15.75 4.39 8.14
C LYS A 56 -16.96 3.93 7.32
N SER A 57 -17.14 4.47 6.11
CA SER A 57 -18.27 4.13 5.23
C SER A 57 -18.07 2.85 4.41
N ILE A 58 -16.86 2.26 4.42
CA ILE A 58 -16.59 1.02 3.71
C ILE A 58 -17.35 -0.14 4.35
N ASN A 59 -18.21 -0.77 3.58
CA ASN A 59 -18.87 -2.02 3.96
C ASN A 59 -18.17 -3.19 3.24
N ILE A 60 -17.53 -4.05 4.01
CA ILE A 60 -16.80 -5.21 3.49
C ILE A 60 -17.72 -6.43 3.48
N ASN A 61 -18.01 -6.96 2.30
CA ASN A 61 -18.69 -8.22 2.17
C ASN A 61 -17.69 -9.39 2.27
N LEU A 62 -17.56 -9.93 3.49
CA LEU A 62 -16.58 -10.98 3.79
C LEU A 62 -16.82 -12.25 2.97
N ASN A 63 -18.06 -12.65 2.73
CA ASN A 63 -18.38 -13.86 1.98
C ASN A 63 -17.87 -13.73 0.53
N ARG A 64 -18.18 -12.61 -0.12
CA ARG A 64 -17.65 -12.34 -1.46
C ARG A 64 -16.13 -12.26 -1.51
N SER A 65 -15.51 -11.71 -0.48
CA SER A 65 -14.05 -11.60 -0.42
C SER A 65 -13.38 -12.98 -0.40
N ILE A 66 -13.99 -13.96 0.24
CA ILE A 66 -13.50 -15.35 0.26
C ILE A 66 -13.62 -15.99 -1.14
N ASP A 67 -14.72 -15.74 -1.85
CA ASP A 67 -14.97 -16.30 -3.20
C ASP A 67 -13.96 -15.79 -4.24
N PHE A 68 -13.36 -14.63 -4.01
CA PHE A 68 -12.33 -14.05 -4.90
C PHE A 68 -10.91 -14.56 -4.62
N ILE A 69 -10.70 -15.32 -3.54
CA ILE A 69 -9.39 -15.89 -3.27
C ILE A 69 -9.16 -17.07 -4.20
N ASP A 70 -8.22 -16.92 -5.12
CA ASP A 70 -7.77 -18.00 -5.97
C ASP A 70 -6.47 -18.63 -5.45
N GLU A 71 -6.15 -19.77 -6.01
CA GLU A 71 -4.95 -20.53 -5.63
C GLU A 71 -3.65 -19.82 -5.97
N GLY A 72 -3.65 -18.99 -7.02
CA GLY A 72 -2.50 -18.19 -7.42
C GLY A 72 -2.06 -17.21 -6.32
N MET A 73 -3.02 -16.66 -5.57
CA MET A 73 -2.73 -15.75 -4.46
C MET A 73 -1.97 -16.43 -3.31
N LEU A 74 -2.12 -17.76 -3.15
CA LEU A 74 -1.52 -18.54 -2.06
C LEU A 74 -0.26 -19.31 -2.48
N MET A 75 0.13 -19.25 -3.76
CA MET A 75 1.30 -19.98 -4.28
C MET A 75 2.59 -19.65 -3.54
N THR A 76 2.80 -18.40 -3.20
CA THR A 76 4.02 -17.96 -2.49
C THR A 76 4.09 -18.58 -1.10
N ASP A 77 3.00 -18.53 -0.34
CA ASP A 77 2.96 -19.11 1.01
C ASP A 77 3.21 -20.61 1.00
N ARG A 78 2.60 -21.33 0.07
CA ARG A 78 2.82 -22.78 -0.13
C ARG A 78 4.27 -23.10 -0.51
N THR A 79 4.86 -22.29 -1.38
CA THR A 79 6.26 -22.45 -1.77
C THR A 79 7.17 -22.30 -0.56
N TYR A 80 6.95 -21.28 0.27
CA TYR A 80 7.71 -21.09 1.49
C TYR A 80 7.53 -22.20 2.53
N GLU A 81 6.36 -22.82 2.61
CA GLU A 81 6.15 -24.01 3.46
C GLU A 81 7.07 -25.17 3.06
N LEU A 82 7.18 -25.43 1.77
CA LEU A 82 8.06 -26.46 1.25
C LEU A 82 9.54 -26.10 1.44
N VAL A 83 9.89 -24.83 1.28
CA VAL A 83 11.27 -24.35 1.56
C VAL A 83 11.62 -24.51 3.03
N GLN A 84 10.71 -24.20 3.95
CA GLN A 84 10.93 -24.39 5.38
C GLN A 84 11.06 -25.87 5.76
N SER A 85 10.47 -26.79 4.99
CA SER A 85 10.67 -28.24 5.14
C SER A 85 11.98 -28.76 4.55
N GLY A 86 12.84 -27.88 4.00
CA GLY A 86 14.16 -28.20 3.46
C GLY A 86 14.23 -28.35 1.94
N MET A 87 13.12 -28.08 1.21
CA MET A 87 13.12 -28.16 -0.26
C MET A 87 13.74 -26.90 -0.87
N PRO A 88 14.62 -27.02 -1.90
CA PRO A 88 15.11 -25.86 -2.64
C PRO A 88 13.96 -25.06 -3.27
N PHE A 89 14.02 -23.72 -3.19
CA PHE A 89 12.95 -22.84 -3.64
C PHE A 89 12.45 -23.13 -5.05
N ARG A 90 13.36 -23.37 -5.99
CA ARG A 90 13.02 -23.63 -7.40
C ARG A 90 12.21 -24.92 -7.58
N GLU A 91 12.50 -25.94 -6.80
CA GLU A 91 11.77 -27.20 -6.82
C GLU A 91 10.42 -27.07 -6.11
N ALA A 92 10.40 -26.40 -4.97
CA ALA A 92 9.19 -26.07 -4.23
C ALA A 92 8.19 -25.30 -5.11
N TYR A 93 8.65 -24.27 -5.81
CA TYR A 93 7.82 -23.47 -6.71
C TYR A 93 7.26 -24.31 -7.88
N LYS A 94 8.09 -25.12 -8.52
CA LYS A 94 7.64 -26.03 -9.59
C LYS A 94 6.58 -27.00 -9.09
N LYS A 95 6.77 -27.57 -7.90
CA LYS A 95 5.84 -28.52 -7.28
C LYS A 95 4.49 -27.87 -6.99
N VAL A 96 4.49 -26.67 -6.40
CA VAL A 96 3.26 -25.93 -6.11
C VAL A 96 2.52 -25.57 -7.39
N LYS A 97 3.24 -25.17 -8.45
CA LYS A 97 2.64 -24.81 -9.75
C LYS A 97 1.96 -26.00 -10.44
N LEU A 98 2.48 -27.22 -10.26
CA LEU A 98 1.92 -28.43 -10.87
C LEU A 98 0.72 -28.99 -10.11
N HIS A 99 0.60 -28.73 -8.80
CA HIS A 99 -0.43 -29.27 -7.92
C HIS A 99 -1.36 -28.14 -7.42
N GLN A 100 -2.17 -27.62 -8.32
CA GLN A 100 -3.21 -26.62 -7.99
C GLN A 100 -4.49 -27.34 -7.53
N ASP A 101 -4.52 -27.85 -6.30
CA ASP A 101 -5.71 -28.49 -5.71
C ASP A 101 -6.53 -27.53 -4.87
N LYS A 102 -7.81 -27.35 -5.21
CA LYS A 102 -8.77 -26.45 -4.56
C LYS A 102 -8.99 -26.69 -3.06
N GLN A 103 -8.68 -27.87 -2.56
CA GLN A 103 -8.94 -28.24 -1.14
C GLN A 103 -8.00 -27.59 -0.11
N VAL A 104 -6.94 -26.91 -0.53
CA VAL A 104 -5.90 -26.40 0.38
C VAL A 104 -6.11 -24.92 0.79
N ILE A 105 -7.09 -24.23 0.19
CA ILE A 105 -7.36 -22.81 0.44
C ILE A 105 -7.62 -22.53 1.92
N THR A 106 -8.47 -23.34 2.56
CA THR A 106 -8.86 -23.15 3.97
C THR A 106 -7.70 -23.31 4.95
N LYS A 107 -6.75 -24.20 4.69
CA LYS A 107 -5.56 -24.39 5.55
C LYS A 107 -4.56 -23.25 5.44
N SER A 108 -4.35 -22.71 4.22
CA SER A 108 -3.43 -21.58 4.00
C SER A 108 -3.94 -20.29 4.60
N LEU A 109 -5.27 -20.05 4.60
CA LEU A 109 -5.90 -18.89 5.23
C LEU A 109 -5.77 -18.89 6.76
N SER A 110 -5.59 -20.06 7.38
CA SER A 110 -5.40 -20.19 8.83
C SER A 110 -3.97 -19.89 9.28
N ARG A 111 -3.03 -19.71 8.37
CA ARG A 111 -1.62 -19.47 8.68
C ARG A 111 -1.40 -18.05 9.18
N LYS A 112 -0.92 -17.91 10.41
CA LYS A 112 -0.54 -16.63 11.00
C LYS A 112 0.85 -16.23 10.52
N ASN A 113 0.91 -15.32 9.56
CA ASN A 113 2.16 -14.68 9.18
C ASN A 113 2.61 -13.75 10.32
N SER A 114 3.80 -13.99 10.89
CA SER A 114 4.34 -13.23 12.02
C SER A 114 5.09 -11.95 11.62
N SER A 115 5.29 -11.72 10.33
CA SER A 115 5.99 -10.53 9.82
C SER A 115 5.29 -9.25 10.27
N THR A 116 6.08 -8.28 10.73
CA THR A 116 5.54 -6.96 11.12
C THR A 116 4.87 -6.27 9.92
N GLY A 117 3.65 -5.84 10.09
CA GLY A 117 2.82 -5.25 9.02
C GLY A 117 1.92 -6.25 8.30
N SER A 118 2.04 -7.56 8.56
CA SER A 118 1.09 -8.55 8.05
C SER A 118 -0.31 -8.38 8.68
N ALA A 119 -1.34 -8.95 8.05
CA ALA A 119 -2.72 -8.88 8.53
C ALA A 119 -2.89 -9.40 9.98
N PHE A 120 -2.04 -10.34 10.41
CA PHE A 120 -2.05 -10.90 11.77
C PHE A 120 -1.12 -10.20 12.75
N ASN A 121 -0.26 -9.29 12.26
CA ASN A 121 0.72 -8.54 13.07
C ASN A 121 0.85 -7.09 12.59
N LEU A 122 -0.24 -6.35 12.63
CA LEU A 122 -0.29 -4.94 12.22
C LEU A 122 0.53 -4.00 13.12
N ASN A 123 0.97 -4.50 14.28
CA ASN A 123 1.74 -3.73 15.26
C ASN A 123 1.06 -2.39 15.67
N LEU A 124 -0.26 -2.42 15.84
CA LEU A 124 -1.08 -1.25 16.12
C LEU A 124 -0.67 -0.50 17.39
N LYS A 125 -0.05 -1.19 18.38
CA LYS A 125 0.44 -0.55 19.61
C LYS A 125 1.52 0.49 19.28
N VAL A 126 2.46 0.15 18.42
CA VAL A 126 3.54 1.06 18.00
C VAL A 126 2.98 2.22 17.19
N LEU A 127 2.05 1.95 16.27
CA LEU A 127 1.40 3.00 15.49
C LEU A 127 0.62 3.99 16.37
N LYS A 128 -0.15 3.49 17.33
CA LYS A 128 -0.88 4.33 18.30
C LYS A 128 0.06 5.17 19.17
N SER A 129 1.19 4.61 19.63
CA SER A 129 2.18 5.37 20.40
C SER A 129 2.85 6.48 19.59
N ARG A 130 3.15 6.23 18.32
CA ARG A 130 3.68 7.26 17.40
C ARG A 130 2.66 8.36 17.15
N LEU A 131 1.41 8.01 16.90
CA LEU A 131 0.32 8.98 16.72
C LEU A 131 0.18 9.87 17.96
N LYS A 132 0.14 9.28 19.17
CA LYS A 132 0.06 10.03 20.43
C LYS A 132 1.19 11.03 20.58
N LYS A 133 2.43 10.68 20.22
CA LYS A 133 3.57 11.61 20.26
C LYS A 133 3.43 12.77 19.29
N LEU A 134 2.77 12.59 18.14
CA LEU A 134 2.55 13.64 17.15
C LEU A 134 1.43 14.60 17.57
N THR A 135 0.41 14.10 18.28
CA THR A 135 -0.75 14.89 18.71
C THR A 135 -0.57 15.57 20.07
N SER A 136 0.49 15.23 20.83
CA SER A 136 0.81 15.81 22.13
C SER A 136 1.73 17.04 22.06
N LYS A 137 2.02 17.54 20.86
CA LYS A 137 2.68 18.83 20.60
C LYS A 137 1.67 19.88 20.23
#